data_d7584659140c9501579902afac8f01d4
#
_entry.id   d7584659140c9501579902afac8f01d4
#
_cell.length_a   1.000
_cell.length_b   1.000
_cell.length_c   1.000
_cell.angle_alpha   90.00
_cell.angle_beta   90.00
_cell.angle_gamma   90.00
#
_symmetry.space_group_name_H-M   'P 1'
#
loop_
_entity.id
_entity.type
_entity.pdbx_description
1 polymer ?
#
loop_
_entity_poly.entity_id
_entity_poly.type
_entity_poly.pdbx_seq_one_letter_code
_entity_poly.pdbx_strand_id
1 'polypeptide(L)'
;MKQDMIVILDLGSTENTVIARAVRALGVYSEIHPHDITAEALKELPNVKGIILNGGPNRMVDGEAIDVREEIYSAGIPVAAVDHAPAKCEKLCECWPEDEEAVKELLKPFVFDTCKAEANWNMKNFVEDQVDKIRKQVGDKKVLLALSGGVDSSVVAALLIKAIGKQLVCVHVNHGLMRKGESESVIEVFKNQLDANLVYVDASERFLGKLAGVADPEQKRKIIGAEFIRVFEEEARKLEGIDFLAQGTIYPDILESGTKTAKVVKSHHNVGGLPEDLKFDLVEPLYYLFKDEVRACGL
;
A
#
# COMPACT_ATOMS: atom_id res chain seq x y z
N MET A 1 -12.17 -2.78 6.47
CA MET A 1 -12.90 -1.93 5.50
C MET A 1 -14.38 -2.31 5.51
N LYS A 2 -15.25 -1.38 5.19
CA LYS A 2 -16.71 -1.62 5.13
C LYS A 2 -17.19 -1.81 3.69
N GLN A 3 -16.33 -1.55 2.72
CA GLN A 3 -16.61 -1.64 1.29
C GLN A 3 -16.70 -3.09 0.84
N ASP A 4 -17.56 -3.32 -0.15
CA ASP A 4 -17.66 -4.62 -0.81
C ASP A 4 -16.40 -4.93 -1.60
N MET A 5 -15.94 -6.20 -1.54
CA MET A 5 -14.66 -6.62 -2.08
C MET A 5 -14.82 -7.74 -3.10
N ILE A 6 -14.06 -7.63 -4.20
CA ILE A 6 -13.79 -8.75 -5.11
C ILE A 6 -12.33 -9.20 -4.85
N VAL A 7 -12.16 -10.47 -4.55
CA VAL A 7 -10.85 -11.10 -4.37
C VAL A 7 -10.38 -11.66 -5.71
N ILE A 8 -9.15 -11.35 -6.09
CA ILE A 8 -8.50 -11.88 -7.29
C ILE A 8 -7.45 -12.88 -6.83
N LEU A 9 -7.59 -14.14 -7.21
CA LEU A 9 -6.61 -15.16 -6.93
C LEU A 9 -5.67 -15.33 -8.11
N ASP A 10 -4.38 -15.17 -7.85
CA ASP A 10 -3.33 -15.24 -8.87
C ASP A 10 -3.04 -16.70 -9.23
N LEU A 11 -3.47 -17.12 -10.40
CA LEU A 11 -3.18 -18.43 -11.02
C LEU A 11 -2.16 -18.30 -12.16
N GLY A 12 -1.17 -17.43 -12.01
CA GLY A 12 -0.10 -17.24 -12.99
C GLY A 12 -0.42 -16.21 -14.07
N SER A 13 -1.34 -15.29 -13.82
CA SER A 13 -1.66 -14.16 -14.70
C SER A 13 -0.62 -13.06 -14.64
N THR A 14 -0.36 -12.40 -15.76
CA THR A 14 0.38 -11.14 -15.85
C THR A 14 -0.51 -9.92 -15.63
N GLU A 15 -1.84 -10.11 -15.61
CA GLU A 15 -2.85 -9.02 -15.63
C GLU A 15 -3.52 -8.77 -14.27
N ASN A 16 -2.99 -9.36 -13.19
CA ASN A 16 -3.62 -9.24 -11.87
C ASN A 16 -3.85 -7.78 -11.44
N THR A 17 -2.87 -6.91 -11.67
CA THR A 17 -2.96 -5.48 -11.34
C THR A 17 -3.98 -4.76 -12.22
N VAL A 18 -4.04 -5.07 -13.51
CA VAL A 18 -5.00 -4.49 -14.46
C VAL A 18 -6.42 -4.82 -14.03
N ILE A 19 -6.68 -6.07 -13.68
CA ILE A 19 -8.00 -6.53 -13.26
C ILE A 19 -8.40 -5.91 -11.93
N ALA A 20 -7.48 -5.86 -10.97
CA ALA A 20 -7.74 -5.20 -9.69
C ALA A 20 -8.12 -3.72 -9.87
N ARG A 21 -7.43 -3.00 -10.74
CA ARG A 21 -7.74 -1.61 -11.07
C ARG A 21 -9.07 -1.45 -11.82
N ALA A 22 -9.39 -2.37 -12.74
CA ALA A 22 -10.65 -2.37 -13.46
C ALA A 22 -11.85 -2.55 -12.51
N VAL A 23 -11.76 -3.47 -11.55
CA VAL A 23 -12.78 -3.64 -10.49
C VAL A 23 -12.94 -2.35 -9.67
N ARG A 24 -11.83 -1.72 -9.27
CA ARG A 24 -11.86 -0.46 -8.52
C ARG A 24 -12.42 0.71 -9.34
N ALA A 25 -12.17 0.73 -10.63
CA ALA A 25 -12.78 1.71 -11.56
C ALA A 25 -14.30 1.55 -11.68
N LEU A 26 -14.85 0.37 -11.39
CA LEU A 26 -16.28 0.13 -11.24
C LEU A 26 -16.82 0.60 -9.86
N GLY A 27 -15.98 1.12 -8.98
CA GLY A 27 -16.36 1.55 -7.64
C GLY A 27 -16.46 0.42 -6.60
N VAL A 28 -15.88 -0.73 -6.88
CA VAL A 28 -15.82 -1.88 -5.95
C VAL A 28 -14.38 -2.13 -5.53
N TYR A 29 -14.14 -2.40 -4.26
CA TYR A 29 -12.80 -2.66 -3.76
C TYR A 29 -12.28 -4.03 -4.23
N SER A 30 -10.97 -4.15 -4.42
CA SER A 30 -10.34 -5.40 -4.84
C SER A 30 -9.00 -5.64 -4.15
N GLU A 31 -8.70 -6.91 -3.89
CA GLU A 31 -7.39 -7.36 -3.43
C GLU A 31 -6.90 -8.56 -4.25
N ILE A 32 -5.59 -8.64 -4.47
CA ILE A 32 -4.91 -9.77 -5.12
C ILE A 32 -4.33 -10.66 -4.03
N HIS A 33 -4.64 -11.94 -4.07
CA HIS A 33 -4.13 -12.94 -3.16
C HIS A 33 -3.53 -14.13 -3.93
N PRO A 34 -2.62 -14.89 -3.32
CA PRO A 34 -2.06 -16.10 -3.96
C PRO A 34 -3.13 -17.19 -4.08
N HIS A 35 -2.98 -18.05 -5.09
CA HIS A 35 -3.90 -19.16 -5.37
C HIS A 35 -4.05 -20.15 -4.20
N ASP A 36 -3.04 -20.27 -3.35
CA ASP A 36 -2.98 -21.19 -2.21
C ASP A 36 -3.61 -20.64 -0.93
N ILE A 37 -4.32 -19.50 -1.00
CA ILE A 37 -5.09 -18.96 0.14
C ILE A 37 -6.04 -20.02 0.70
N THR A 38 -6.14 -20.10 2.04
CA THR A 38 -7.06 -21.04 2.69
C THR A 38 -8.46 -20.45 2.81
N ALA A 39 -9.47 -21.31 2.94
CA ALA A 39 -10.85 -20.86 3.15
C ALA A 39 -11.01 -20.07 4.46
N GLU A 40 -10.21 -20.39 5.49
CA GLU A 40 -10.17 -19.65 6.76
C GLU A 40 -9.66 -18.24 6.54
N ALA A 41 -8.51 -18.08 5.86
CA ALA A 41 -7.93 -16.77 5.55
C ALA A 41 -8.87 -15.93 4.67
N LEU A 42 -9.57 -16.56 3.72
CA LEU A 42 -10.58 -15.88 2.89
C LEU A 42 -11.77 -15.36 3.72
N LYS A 43 -12.21 -16.12 4.73
CA LYS A 43 -13.31 -15.72 5.62
C LYS A 43 -12.94 -14.58 6.57
N GLU A 44 -11.65 -14.40 6.85
CA GLU A 44 -11.16 -13.27 7.65
C GLU A 44 -11.15 -11.95 6.87
N LEU A 45 -11.19 -12.02 5.52
CA LEU A 45 -11.28 -10.82 4.69
C LEU A 45 -12.66 -10.18 4.83
N PRO A 46 -12.74 -8.85 4.96
CA PRO A 46 -14.01 -8.16 5.16
C PRO A 46 -14.83 -8.10 3.87
N ASN A 47 -16.12 -8.36 3.98
CA ASN A 47 -17.13 -8.11 2.92
C ASN A 47 -16.79 -8.68 1.53
N VAL A 48 -16.21 -9.87 1.45
CA VAL A 48 -15.95 -10.53 0.16
C VAL A 48 -17.27 -10.89 -0.51
N LYS A 49 -17.49 -10.38 -1.70
CA LYS A 49 -18.70 -10.59 -2.53
C LYS A 49 -18.48 -11.56 -3.68
N GLY A 50 -17.24 -11.65 -4.17
CA GLY A 50 -16.90 -12.52 -5.29
C GLY A 50 -15.42 -12.83 -5.36
N ILE A 51 -15.09 -13.88 -6.10
CA ILE A 51 -13.72 -14.34 -6.32
C ILE A 51 -13.50 -14.49 -7.83
N ILE A 52 -12.39 -13.93 -8.31
CA ILE A 52 -11.92 -14.12 -9.69
C ILE A 52 -10.67 -15.00 -9.65
N LEU A 53 -10.73 -16.17 -10.29
CA LEU A 53 -9.58 -17.03 -10.52
C LEU A 53 -8.88 -16.53 -11.78
N ASN A 54 -7.77 -15.81 -11.62
CA ASN A 54 -7.10 -15.14 -12.72
C ASN A 54 -5.95 -15.99 -13.25
N GLY A 55 -6.26 -16.87 -14.21
CA GLY A 55 -5.30 -17.69 -14.92
C GLY A 55 -4.48 -16.88 -15.93
N GLY A 56 -3.42 -17.49 -16.43
CA GLY A 56 -2.54 -16.85 -17.40
C GLY A 56 -1.36 -17.73 -17.82
N PRO A 57 -0.37 -17.14 -18.51
CA PRO A 57 0.70 -17.89 -19.16
C PRO A 57 1.60 -18.66 -18.17
N ASN A 58 1.66 -18.24 -16.91
CA ASN A 58 2.50 -18.87 -15.88
C ASN A 58 1.71 -19.87 -15.00
N ARG A 59 0.55 -20.34 -15.47
CA ARG A 59 -0.29 -21.29 -14.72
C ARG A 59 0.32 -22.69 -14.61
N MET A 60 1.24 -23.05 -15.48
CA MET A 60 1.91 -24.35 -15.43
C MET A 60 3.20 -24.25 -14.61
N VAL A 61 3.30 -24.98 -13.51
CA VAL A 61 4.50 -25.10 -12.69
C VAL A 61 4.89 -26.57 -12.59
N ASP A 62 6.12 -26.90 -12.98
CA ASP A 62 6.65 -28.28 -12.99
C ASP A 62 5.76 -29.29 -13.77
N GLY A 63 5.05 -28.81 -14.80
CA GLY A 63 4.16 -29.63 -15.63
C GLY A 63 2.76 -29.81 -15.06
N GLU A 64 2.44 -29.26 -13.91
CA GLU A 64 1.11 -29.26 -13.31
C GLU A 64 0.47 -27.88 -13.37
N ALA A 65 -0.85 -27.84 -13.63
CA ALA A 65 -1.58 -26.57 -13.63
C ALA A 65 -1.84 -26.10 -12.19
N ILE A 66 -1.54 -24.84 -11.92
CA ILE A 66 -1.91 -24.19 -10.67
C ILE A 66 -3.44 -24.11 -10.60
N ASP A 67 -4.00 -24.52 -9.47
CA ASP A 67 -5.41 -24.38 -9.14
C ASP A 67 -5.57 -23.94 -7.68
N VAL A 68 -6.76 -23.49 -7.31
CA VAL A 68 -7.12 -23.16 -5.94
C VAL A 68 -7.53 -24.42 -5.18
N ARG A 69 -7.56 -24.32 -3.88
CA ARG A 69 -8.07 -25.40 -3.01
C ARG A 69 -9.56 -25.64 -3.27
N GLU A 70 -9.99 -26.89 -3.20
CA GLU A 70 -11.38 -27.32 -3.45
C GLU A 70 -12.39 -26.56 -2.58
N GLU A 71 -12.04 -26.24 -1.35
CA GLU A 71 -12.85 -25.48 -0.40
C GLU A 71 -13.16 -24.04 -0.83
N ILE A 72 -12.38 -23.46 -1.76
CA ILE A 72 -12.67 -22.14 -2.33
C ILE A 72 -13.94 -22.18 -3.16
N TYR A 73 -14.14 -23.25 -3.96
CA TYR A 73 -15.35 -23.41 -4.77
C TYR A 73 -16.60 -23.64 -3.92
N SER A 74 -16.45 -24.16 -2.70
CA SER A 74 -17.56 -24.44 -1.76
C SER A 74 -17.73 -23.38 -0.67
N ALA A 75 -17.00 -22.27 -0.75
CA ALA A 75 -17.02 -21.21 0.26
C ALA A 75 -18.34 -20.42 0.34
N GLY A 76 -19.30 -20.66 -0.58
CA GLY A 76 -20.57 -19.94 -0.63
C GLY A 76 -20.46 -18.51 -1.20
N ILE A 77 -19.34 -18.20 -1.83
CA ILE A 77 -19.07 -16.94 -2.49
C ILE A 77 -19.04 -17.20 -4.00
N PRO A 78 -19.66 -16.35 -4.85
CA PRO A 78 -19.57 -16.49 -6.30
C PRO A 78 -18.12 -16.53 -6.78
N VAL A 79 -17.81 -17.50 -7.64
CA VAL A 79 -16.47 -17.69 -8.23
C VAL A 79 -16.58 -17.63 -9.74
N ALA A 80 -15.70 -16.89 -10.38
CA ALA A 80 -15.54 -16.86 -11.83
C ALA A 80 -14.07 -17.04 -12.23
N ALA A 81 -13.82 -17.52 -13.43
CA ALA A 81 -12.47 -17.83 -13.88
C ALA A 81 -12.15 -17.23 -15.26
N VAL A 82 -10.85 -16.97 -15.46
CA VAL A 82 -10.27 -16.55 -16.73
C VAL A 82 -9.11 -17.47 -17.08
N ASP A 83 -9.00 -17.88 -18.33
CA ASP A 83 -8.02 -18.86 -18.82
C ASP A 83 -7.95 -20.13 -17.94
N HIS A 84 -9.02 -20.38 -17.25
CA HIS A 84 -9.22 -21.53 -16.38
C HIS A 84 -10.71 -21.82 -16.36
N ALA A 85 -11.12 -23.01 -16.71
CA ALA A 85 -12.54 -23.37 -16.80
C ALA A 85 -12.82 -24.65 -16.01
N PRO A 86 -12.71 -24.61 -14.66
CA PRO A 86 -13.20 -25.72 -13.86
C PRO A 86 -14.72 -25.82 -14.03
N ALA A 87 -15.25 -27.02 -14.10
CA ALA A 87 -16.70 -27.27 -14.22
C ALA A 87 -17.54 -26.69 -13.08
N LYS A 88 -16.88 -26.06 -12.09
CA LYS A 88 -17.45 -25.61 -10.81
C LYS A 88 -17.69 -24.11 -10.72
N CYS A 89 -17.28 -23.31 -11.71
CA CYS A 89 -17.46 -21.86 -11.67
C CYS A 89 -17.77 -21.29 -13.05
N GLU A 90 -18.24 -20.05 -13.08
CA GLU A 90 -18.49 -19.29 -14.29
C GLU A 90 -17.17 -18.99 -15.01
N LYS A 91 -17.17 -19.08 -16.34
CA LYS A 91 -16.05 -18.65 -17.17
C LYS A 91 -16.31 -17.25 -17.68
N LEU A 92 -15.46 -16.29 -17.32
CA LEU A 92 -15.57 -14.91 -17.80
C LEU A 92 -15.07 -14.78 -19.24
N CYS A 93 -13.86 -15.27 -19.53
CA CYS A 93 -13.26 -15.22 -20.86
C CYS A 93 -12.09 -16.22 -20.98
N GLU A 94 -11.58 -16.41 -22.18
CA GLU A 94 -10.34 -17.17 -22.43
C GLU A 94 -9.10 -16.34 -22.08
N CYS A 95 -9.11 -15.06 -22.46
CA CYS A 95 -8.07 -14.09 -22.14
C CYS A 95 -8.70 -12.72 -21.95
N TRP A 96 -8.05 -11.87 -21.16
CA TRP A 96 -8.50 -10.51 -20.97
C TRP A 96 -8.36 -9.68 -22.24
N PRO A 97 -9.30 -8.78 -22.55
CA PRO A 97 -9.12 -7.78 -23.59
C PRO A 97 -7.96 -6.84 -23.27
N GLU A 98 -7.29 -6.31 -24.31
CA GLU A 98 -6.25 -5.28 -24.14
C GLU A 98 -6.84 -3.90 -23.76
N ASP A 99 -8.09 -3.65 -24.13
CA ASP A 99 -8.78 -2.39 -23.85
C ASP A 99 -9.40 -2.39 -22.44
N GLU A 100 -9.05 -1.40 -21.63
CA GLU A 100 -9.52 -1.28 -20.24
C GLU A 100 -11.04 -1.14 -20.12
N GLU A 101 -11.70 -0.47 -21.08
CA GLU A 101 -13.18 -0.36 -21.08
C GLU A 101 -13.82 -1.71 -21.38
N ALA A 102 -13.26 -2.47 -22.31
CA ALA A 102 -13.74 -3.81 -22.59
C ALA A 102 -13.59 -4.75 -21.38
N VAL A 103 -12.50 -4.63 -20.62
CA VAL A 103 -12.32 -5.35 -19.34
C VAL A 103 -13.41 -4.99 -18.34
N LYS A 104 -13.72 -3.71 -18.18
CA LYS A 104 -14.78 -3.25 -17.25
C LYS A 104 -16.17 -3.76 -17.68
N GLU A 105 -16.49 -3.66 -18.97
CA GLU A 105 -17.77 -4.18 -19.49
C GLU A 105 -17.92 -5.69 -19.27
N LEU A 106 -16.84 -6.44 -19.40
CA LEU A 106 -16.82 -7.89 -19.14
C LEU A 106 -17.02 -8.21 -17.64
N LEU A 107 -16.48 -7.37 -16.75
CA LEU A 107 -16.57 -7.56 -15.29
C LEU A 107 -17.93 -7.17 -14.72
N LYS A 108 -18.64 -6.20 -15.30
CA LYS A 108 -19.90 -5.64 -14.76
C LYS A 108 -20.94 -6.71 -14.41
N PRO A 109 -21.30 -7.66 -15.30
CA PRO A 109 -22.32 -8.66 -14.98
C PRO A 109 -21.91 -9.53 -13.79
N PHE A 110 -20.66 -9.96 -13.72
CA PHE A 110 -20.18 -10.75 -12.61
C PHE A 110 -20.21 -9.95 -11.29
N VAL A 111 -19.64 -8.75 -11.31
CA VAL A 111 -19.52 -7.91 -10.10
C VAL A 111 -20.89 -7.48 -9.57
N PHE A 112 -21.78 -6.99 -10.43
CA PHE A 112 -23.03 -6.40 -9.98
C PHE A 112 -24.23 -7.36 -10.02
N ASP A 113 -24.32 -8.24 -11.03
CA ASP A 113 -25.47 -9.12 -11.18
C ASP A 113 -25.29 -10.44 -10.45
N THR A 114 -24.08 -11.03 -10.49
CA THR A 114 -23.78 -12.30 -9.81
C THR A 114 -23.38 -12.09 -8.36
N CYS A 115 -22.37 -11.24 -8.11
CA CYS A 115 -21.84 -10.99 -6.77
C CYS A 115 -22.69 -10.03 -5.93
N LYS A 116 -23.62 -9.27 -6.56
CA LYS A 116 -24.42 -8.23 -5.90
C LYS A 116 -23.59 -7.21 -5.11
N ALA A 117 -22.39 -6.91 -5.60
CA ALA A 117 -21.52 -5.93 -4.96
C ALA A 117 -22.06 -4.51 -5.17
N GLU A 118 -21.90 -3.66 -4.17
CA GLU A 118 -22.24 -2.25 -4.23
C GLU A 118 -21.01 -1.42 -4.62
N ALA A 119 -21.23 -0.38 -5.44
CA ALA A 119 -20.19 0.56 -5.84
C ALA A 119 -19.90 1.57 -4.71
N ASN A 120 -19.30 1.09 -3.62
CA ASN A 120 -19.05 1.88 -2.40
C ASN A 120 -17.55 2.15 -2.15
N TRP A 121 -16.66 1.76 -3.06
CA TRP A 121 -15.24 2.11 -3.05
C TRP A 121 -15.04 3.49 -3.65
N ASN A 122 -14.65 4.45 -2.82
CA ASN A 122 -14.23 5.80 -3.22
C ASN A 122 -13.30 6.38 -2.13
N MET A 123 -12.56 7.44 -2.46
CA MET A 123 -11.57 7.99 -1.52
C MET A 123 -12.19 8.63 -0.28
N LYS A 124 -13.42 9.14 -0.34
CA LYS A 124 -14.12 9.66 0.85
C LYS A 124 -14.35 8.53 1.87
N ASN A 125 -14.95 7.43 1.44
CA ASN A 125 -15.21 6.26 2.28
C ASN A 125 -13.90 5.65 2.80
N PHE A 126 -12.88 5.57 1.95
CA PHE A 126 -11.55 5.11 2.33
C PHE A 126 -10.95 5.97 3.45
N VAL A 127 -10.96 7.31 3.31
CA VAL A 127 -10.43 8.23 4.33
C VAL A 127 -11.15 8.07 5.66
N GLU A 128 -12.47 7.98 5.65
CA GLU A 128 -13.27 7.78 6.85
C GLU A 128 -12.89 6.46 7.56
N ASP A 129 -12.82 5.36 6.82
CA ASP A 129 -12.44 4.05 7.36
C ASP A 129 -10.99 4.03 7.87
N GLN A 130 -10.06 4.66 7.16
CA GLN A 130 -8.66 4.71 7.60
C GLN A 130 -8.49 5.56 8.86
N VAL A 131 -9.16 6.69 8.96
CA VAL A 131 -9.15 7.52 10.17
C VAL A 131 -9.65 6.72 11.39
N ASP A 132 -10.74 5.98 11.25
CA ASP A 132 -11.27 5.14 12.32
C ASP A 132 -10.32 3.98 12.68
N LYS A 133 -9.69 3.36 11.67
CA LYS A 133 -8.70 2.29 11.86
C LYS A 133 -7.46 2.79 12.59
N ILE A 134 -6.92 3.93 12.16
CA ILE A 134 -5.75 4.56 12.79
C ILE A 134 -6.04 4.89 14.24
N ARG A 135 -7.19 5.52 14.54
CA ARG A 135 -7.59 5.84 15.93
C ARG A 135 -7.65 4.62 16.83
N LYS A 136 -8.21 3.52 16.33
CA LYS A 136 -8.30 2.25 17.08
C LYS A 136 -6.93 1.61 17.29
N GLN A 137 -6.05 1.67 16.29
CA GLN A 137 -4.72 1.07 16.33
C GLN A 137 -3.79 1.85 17.28
N VAL A 138 -3.80 3.18 17.16
CA VAL A 138 -2.86 4.06 17.88
C VAL A 138 -3.33 4.35 19.32
N GLY A 139 -4.64 4.52 19.53
CA GLY A 139 -5.18 4.87 20.83
C GLY A 139 -4.63 6.22 21.33
N ASP A 140 -4.05 6.24 22.52
CA ASP A 140 -3.43 7.42 23.17
C ASP A 140 -1.92 7.54 22.92
N LYS A 141 -1.34 6.64 22.15
CA LYS A 141 0.09 6.58 21.85
C LYS A 141 0.51 7.58 20.78
N LYS A 142 1.85 7.73 20.61
CA LYS A 142 2.41 8.63 19.59
C LYS A 142 2.94 7.88 18.38
N VAL A 143 2.86 8.53 17.23
CA VAL A 143 3.32 8.04 15.94
C VAL A 143 4.43 8.94 15.42
N LEU A 144 5.52 8.35 14.96
CA LEU A 144 6.61 9.02 14.26
C LEU A 144 6.48 8.83 12.76
N LEU A 145 6.70 9.88 11.98
CA LEU A 145 6.70 9.84 10.52
C LEU A 145 7.91 10.58 9.97
N ALA A 146 8.68 9.91 9.10
CA ALA A 146 9.64 10.57 8.24
C ALA A 146 8.91 11.28 7.08
N LEU A 147 8.83 12.60 7.13
CA LEU A 147 8.12 13.41 6.13
C LEU A 147 9.09 13.87 5.05
N SER A 148 9.14 13.15 3.93
CA SER A 148 10.07 13.43 2.83
C SER A 148 9.66 14.62 1.94
N GLY A 149 8.41 15.07 2.03
CA GLY A 149 7.83 16.03 1.09
C GLY A 149 7.26 15.40 -0.19
N GLY A 150 7.46 14.10 -0.40
CA GLY A 150 6.81 13.35 -1.48
C GLY A 150 5.32 13.12 -1.24
N VAL A 151 4.57 12.81 -2.30
CA VAL A 151 3.11 12.65 -2.25
C VAL A 151 2.68 11.64 -1.17
N ASP A 152 3.31 10.47 -1.13
CA ASP A 152 2.89 9.39 -0.24
C ASP A 152 3.05 9.77 1.23
N SER A 153 4.22 10.26 1.64
CA SER A 153 4.46 10.73 3.01
C SER A 153 3.55 11.89 3.40
N SER A 154 3.21 12.77 2.44
CA SER A 154 2.31 13.89 2.68
C SER A 154 0.87 13.42 2.91
N VAL A 155 0.39 12.45 2.12
CA VAL A 155 -0.95 11.86 2.32
C VAL A 155 -1.03 11.08 3.63
N VAL A 156 0.01 10.31 3.97
CA VAL A 156 0.12 9.65 5.29
C VAL A 156 0.03 10.67 6.42
N ALA A 157 0.80 11.77 6.34
CA ALA A 157 0.76 12.84 7.33
C ALA A 157 -0.64 13.44 7.47
N ALA A 158 -1.31 13.77 6.37
CA ALA A 158 -2.65 14.34 6.37
C ALA A 158 -3.69 13.40 7.01
N LEU A 159 -3.66 12.09 6.68
CA LEU A 159 -4.52 11.08 7.29
C LEU A 159 -4.28 10.95 8.80
N LEU A 160 -3.01 10.92 9.22
CA LEU A 160 -2.66 10.82 10.62
C LEU A 160 -3.02 12.10 11.40
N ILE A 161 -2.79 13.29 10.85
CA ILE A 161 -3.22 14.55 11.47
C ILE A 161 -4.75 14.54 11.69
N LYS A 162 -5.51 14.10 10.68
CA LYS A 162 -6.97 14.00 10.78
C LYS A 162 -7.43 12.95 11.82
N ALA A 163 -6.68 11.86 11.96
CA ALA A 163 -7.02 10.78 12.87
C ALA A 163 -6.64 11.08 14.33
N ILE A 164 -5.39 11.52 14.57
CA ILE A 164 -4.74 11.58 15.89
C ILE A 164 -4.11 12.93 16.24
N GLY A 165 -4.16 13.90 15.32
CA GLY A 165 -3.72 15.27 15.57
C GLY A 165 -2.27 15.35 16.09
N LYS A 166 -2.08 15.94 17.24
CA LYS A 166 -0.76 16.19 17.87
C LYS A 166 -0.03 14.93 18.36
N GLN A 167 -0.65 13.78 18.37
CA GLN A 167 0.03 12.50 18.63
C GLN A 167 0.99 12.10 17.49
N LEU A 168 0.80 12.69 16.29
CA LEU A 168 1.75 12.56 15.18
C LEU A 168 2.93 13.51 15.38
N VAL A 169 4.14 12.97 15.32
CA VAL A 169 5.40 13.70 15.20
C VAL A 169 5.99 13.47 13.83
N CYS A 170 6.09 14.52 13.03
CA CYS A 170 6.74 14.49 11.72
C CYS A 170 8.19 14.95 11.86
N VAL A 171 9.12 14.22 11.25
CA VAL A 171 10.52 14.62 11.09
C VAL A 171 10.80 14.85 9.62
N HIS A 172 11.15 16.09 9.26
CA HIS A 172 11.60 16.47 7.94
C HIS A 172 13.08 16.77 7.94
N VAL A 173 13.85 16.00 7.15
CA VAL A 173 15.30 16.15 7.04
C VAL A 173 15.63 16.81 5.70
N ASN A 174 16.20 18.02 5.76
CA ASN A 174 16.84 18.65 4.60
C ASN A 174 18.25 18.08 4.44
N HIS A 175 18.44 17.26 3.41
CA HIS A 175 19.73 16.64 3.10
C HIS A 175 20.54 17.42 2.05
N GLY A 176 20.14 18.64 1.70
CA GLY A 176 20.85 19.48 0.72
C GLY A 176 20.65 19.08 -0.75
N LEU A 177 19.89 18.02 -1.03
CA LEU A 177 19.58 17.52 -2.39
C LEU A 177 18.10 17.68 -2.72
N MET A 178 17.37 18.45 -1.90
CA MET A 178 15.97 18.79 -2.12
C MET A 178 15.86 19.75 -3.32
N ARG A 179 14.68 19.76 -3.96
CA ARG A 179 14.39 20.80 -4.95
C ARG A 179 14.36 22.17 -4.28
N LYS A 180 14.62 23.22 -5.07
CA LYS A 180 14.56 24.60 -4.57
C LYS A 180 13.19 24.90 -3.97
N GLY A 181 13.15 25.32 -2.72
CA GLY A 181 11.93 25.68 -2.00
C GLY A 181 11.08 24.50 -1.49
N GLU A 182 11.55 23.24 -1.65
CA GLU A 182 10.77 22.06 -1.25
C GLU A 182 10.65 21.93 0.28
N SER A 183 11.72 22.10 1.02
CA SER A 183 11.68 22.08 2.49
C SER A 183 10.87 23.22 3.07
N GLU A 184 10.97 24.43 2.50
CA GLU A 184 10.16 25.57 2.88
C GLU A 184 8.67 25.32 2.64
N SER A 185 8.32 24.67 1.51
CA SER A 185 6.94 24.28 1.23
C SER A 185 6.42 23.25 2.23
N VAL A 186 7.23 22.27 2.63
CA VAL A 186 6.86 21.29 3.65
C VAL A 186 6.58 21.97 4.98
N ILE A 187 7.45 22.90 5.41
CA ILE A 187 7.26 23.66 6.65
C ILE A 187 5.98 24.50 6.57
N GLU A 188 5.77 25.23 5.46
CA GLU A 188 4.59 26.06 5.28
C GLU A 188 3.30 25.25 5.38
N VAL A 189 3.20 24.15 4.66
CA VAL A 189 2.00 23.32 4.67
C VAL A 189 1.79 22.63 6.01
N PHE A 190 2.76 21.88 6.48
CA PHE A 190 2.56 21.00 7.64
C PHE A 190 2.62 21.72 8.97
N LYS A 191 3.54 22.68 9.15
CA LYS A 191 3.69 23.41 10.39
C LYS A 191 2.73 24.60 10.50
N ASN A 192 2.64 25.41 9.44
CA ASN A 192 1.91 26.67 9.52
C ASN A 192 0.42 26.53 9.17
N GLN A 193 0.08 25.71 8.15
CA GLN A 193 -1.32 25.54 7.72
C GLN A 193 -2.03 24.40 8.45
N LEU A 194 -1.38 23.23 8.60
CA LEU A 194 -1.96 22.05 9.22
C LEU A 194 -1.66 21.93 10.73
N ASP A 195 -0.88 22.85 11.30
CA ASP A 195 -0.47 22.83 12.71
C ASP A 195 0.08 21.47 13.16
N ALA A 196 0.86 20.81 12.29
CA ALA A 196 1.49 19.54 12.62
C ALA A 196 2.62 19.72 13.64
N ASN A 197 2.87 18.70 14.45
CA ASN A 197 4.06 18.62 15.27
C ASN A 197 5.25 18.25 14.39
N LEU A 198 5.92 19.25 13.80
CA LEU A 198 6.99 19.11 12.82
C LEU A 198 8.35 19.45 13.41
N VAL A 199 9.25 18.46 13.41
CA VAL A 199 10.68 18.62 13.67
C VAL A 199 11.40 18.80 12.34
N TYR A 200 11.98 19.97 12.12
CA TYR A 200 12.80 20.25 10.94
C TYR A 200 14.28 20.11 11.28
N VAL A 201 15.01 19.34 10.47
CA VAL A 201 16.43 19.08 10.64
C VAL A 201 17.18 19.52 9.38
N ASP A 202 18.02 20.54 9.48
CA ASP A 202 18.95 20.84 8.40
C ASP A 202 20.24 20.04 8.58
N ALA A 203 20.39 19.01 7.77
CA ALA A 203 21.57 18.14 7.71
C ALA A 203 22.35 18.29 6.40
N SER A 204 22.11 19.38 5.64
CA SER A 204 22.64 19.58 4.30
C SER A 204 24.17 19.48 4.24
N GLU A 205 24.89 20.15 5.14
CA GLU A 205 26.35 20.07 5.19
C GLU A 205 26.86 18.65 5.47
N ARG A 206 26.17 17.92 6.33
CA ARG A 206 26.51 16.54 6.71
C ARG A 206 26.40 15.59 5.52
N PHE A 207 25.33 15.68 4.74
CA PHE A 207 25.13 14.86 3.54
C PHE A 207 26.07 15.25 2.41
N LEU A 208 26.18 16.54 2.11
CA LEU A 208 27.06 17.04 1.04
C LEU A 208 28.53 16.72 1.32
N GLY A 209 28.97 16.84 2.58
CA GLY A 209 30.31 16.47 2.99
C GLY A 209 30.64 14.99 2.73
N LYS A 210 29.70 14.08 2.99
CA LYS A 210 29.86 12.64 2.73
C LYS A 210 29.81 12.27 1.25
N LEU A 211 29.17 13.09 0.43
CA LEU A 211 29.06 12.90 -1.01
C LEU A 211 30.24 13.51 -1.79
N ALA A 212 31.07 14.31 -1.14
CA ALA A 212 32.22 14.95 -1.77
C ALA A 212 33.16 13.91 -2.38
N GLY A 213 33.48 14.05 -3.69
CA GLY A 213 34.34 13.13 -4.42
C GLY A 213 33.70 11.79 -4.83
N VAL A 214 32.46 11.51 -4.46
CA VAL A 214 31.76 10.30 -4.88
C VAL A 214 31.11 10.51 -6.23
N ALA A 215 31.58 9.79 -7.26
CA ALA A 215 31.06 9.88 -8.64
C ALA A 215 29.96 8.85 -8.92
N ASP A 216 30.10 7.61 -8.39
CA ASP A 216 29.21 6.50 -8.65
C ASP A 216 27.79 6.73 -8.11
N PRO A 217 26.74 6.65 -8.95
CA PRO A 217 25.36 6.88 -8.51
C PRO A 217 24.86 5.91 -7.45
N GLU A 218 25.27 4.64 -7.53
CA GLU A 218 24.84 3.62 -6.57
C GLU A 218 25.48 3.85 -5.18
N GLN A 219 26.76 4.25 -5.15
CA GLN A 219 27.41 4.65 -3.91
C GLN A 219 26.77 5.89 -3.31
N LYS A 220 26.41 6.90 -4.12
CA LYS A 220 25.66 8.08 -3.66
C LYS A 220 24.37 7.67 -2.98
N ARG A 221 23.58 6.81 -3.64
CA ARG A 221 22.30 6.32 -3.09
C ARG A 221 22.48 5.62 -1.74
N LYS A 222 23.47 4.75 -1.62
CA LYS A 222 23.79 4.05 -0.37
C LYS A 222 24.20 5.00 0.75
N ILE A 223 25.05 5.99 0.44
CA ILE A 223 25.48 7.00 1.42
C ILE A 223 24.30 7.82 1.90
N ILE A 224 23.45 8.30 0.97
CA ILE A 224 22.26 9.10 1.31
C ILE A 224 21.33 8.29 2.21
N GLY A 225 21.02 7.04 1.83
CA GLY A 225 20.12 6.19 2.61
C GLY A 225 20.65 5.90 4.01
N ALA A 226 21.93 5.50 4.12
CA ALA A 226 22.55 5.22 5.41
C ALA A 226 22.59 6.45 6.31
N GLU A 227 22.88 7.63 5.75
CA GLU A 227 22.96 8.84 6.53
C GLU A 227 21.60 9.36 6.96
N PHE A 228 20.58 9.20 6.10
CA PHE A 228 19.19 9.52 6.44
C PHE A 228 18.73 8.72 7.66
N ILE A 229 19.01 7.41 7.67
CA ILE A 229 18.66 6.53 8.80
C ILE A 229 19.33 7.04 10.10
N ARG A 230 20.61 7.41 10.06
CA ARG A 230 21.32 7.92 11.24
C ARG A 230 20.72 9.22 11.76
N VAL A 231 20.46 10.18 10.88
CA VAL A 231 19.84 11.46 11.28
C VAL A 231 18.45 11.21 11.86
N PHE A 232 17.67 10.35 11.21
CA PHE A 232 16.33 10.03 11.70
C PHE A 232 16.35 9.31 13.06
N GLU A 233 17.28 8.38 13.25
CA GLU A 233 17.52 7.71 14.54
C GLU A 233 17.90 8.70 15.65
N GLU A 234 18.82 9.62 15.37
CA GLU A 234 19.24 10.65 16.30
C GLU A 234 18.05 11.52 16.75
N GLU A 235 17.16 11.87 15.82
CA GLU A 235 15.94 12.62 16.15
C GLU A 235 14.92 11.76 16.91
N ALA A 236 14.72 10.51 16.49
CA ALA A 236 13.80 9.59 17.14
C ALA A 236 14.19 9.36 18.63
N ARG A 237 15.48 9.26 18.92
CA ARG A 237 15.99 9.10 20.30
C ARG A 237 15.77 10.31 21.22
N LYS A 238 15.58 11.51 20.65
CA LYS A 238 15.25 12.73 21.41
C LYS A 238 13.77 12.81 21.78
N LEU A 239 12.94 11.99 21.13
CA LEU A 239 11.49 11.97 21.30
C LEU A 239 11.11 10.90 22.31
N GLU A 240 10.26 11.27 23.29
CA GLU A 240 9.77 10.35 24.30
C GLU A 240 8.37 9.84 23.97
N GLY A 241 8.12 8.56 24.29
CA GLY A 241 6.80 7.96 24.20
C GLY A 241 6.33 7.73 22.77
N ILE A 242 7.24 7.43 21.83
CA ILE A 242 6.92 6.98 20.49
C ILE A 242 6.76 5.46 20.50
N ASP A 243 5.59 4.97 20.11
CA ASP A 243 5.28 3.53 20.02
C ASP A 243 5.16 3.06 18.57
N PHE A 244 4.82 3.96 17.64
CA PHE A 244 4.54 3.63 16.26
C PHE A 244 5.40 4.41 15.28
N LEU A 245 5.76 3.74 14.16
CA LEU A 245 6.37 4.34 12.99
C LEU A 245 5.37 4.29 11.83
N ALA A 246 5.05 5.44 11.25
CA ALA A 246 4.21 5.50 10.05
C ALA A 246 5.04 5.40 8.78
N GLN A 247 4.51 4.69 7.78
CA GLN A 247 5.16 4.50 6.49
C GLN A 247 4.17 4.68 5.35
N GLY A 248 4.68 5.16 4.22
CA GLY A 248 3.95 5.39 2.99
C GLY A 248 4.01 4.23 2.01
N THR A 249 4.05 2.98 2.50
CA THR A 249 3.97 1.77 1.66
C THR A 249 2.67 1.78 0.88
N ILE A 250 2.71 1.52 -0.41
CA ILE A 250 1.56 1.45 -1.31
C ILE A 250 1.41 0.05 -1.91
N TYR A 251 0.25 -0.25 -2.49
CA TYR A 251 -0.07 -1.59 -2.95
C TYR A 251 0.90 -2.15 -4.02
N PRO A 252 1.38 -1.38 -5.01
CA PRO A 252 2.41 -1.86 -5.94
C PRO A 252 3.70 -2.34 -5.26
N ASP A 253 4.15 -1.66 -4.19
CA ASP A 253 5.36 -2.07 -3.45
C ASP A 253 5.26 -3.49 -2.90
N ILE A 254 4.04 -3.89 -2.53
CA ILE A 254 3.73 -5.20 -1.97
C ILE A 254 3.67 -6.26 -3.06
N LEU A 255 3.00 -5.94 -4.17
CA LEU A 255 2.84 -6.86 -5.30
C LEU A 255 4.19 -7.19 -5.96
N GLU A 256 5.06 -6.19 -6.15
CA GLU A 256 6.40 -6.35 -6.73
C GLU A 256 7.33 -7.21 -5.87
N SER A 257 7.12 -7.22 -4.57
CA SER A 257 7.96 -7.95 -3.61
C SER A 257 7.63 -9.42 -3.48
N GLY A 258 6.56 -9.88 -4.12
CA GLY A 258 6.06 -11.24 -4.09
C GLY A 258 5.39 -11.60 -2.75
N THR A 259 4.26 -12.25 -2.81
CA THR A 259 3.40 -12.59 -1.65
C THR A 259 4.06 -13.49 -0.60
N LYS A 260 5.13 -14.22 -0.96
CA LYS A 260 5.87 -15.10 -0.02
C LYS A 260 6.96 -14.38 0.78
N THR A 261 7.30 -13.14 0.44
CA THR A 261 8.38 -12.36 1.06
C THR A 261 7.94 -11.00 1.60
N ALA A 262 6.70 -10.84 2.02
CA ALA A 262 6.23 -9.62 2.70
C ALA A 262 7.13 -9.18 3.88
N LYS A 263 7.94 -10.09 4.43
CA LYS A 263 9.02 -9.76 5.38
C LYS A 263 10.24 -9.09 4.71
N VAL A 264 10.48 -9.31 3.41
CA VAL A 264 11.66 -8.76 2.69
C VAL A 264 11.40 -7.36 2.15
N VAL A 265 10.15 -7.05 1.74
CA VAL A 265 9.75 -5.67 1.35
C VAL A 265 9.98 -4.67 2.47
N LYS A 266 9.81 -5.11 3.71
CA LYS A 266 10.09 -4.30 4.91
C LYS A 266 11.53 -3.77 4.98
N SER A 267 12.47 -4.27 4.17
CA SER A 267 13.88 -3.87 4.23
C SER A 267 14.30 -2.77 3.25
N HIS A 268 13.56 -2.50 2.18
CA HIS A 268 14.03 -1.61 1.11
C HIS A 268 13.32 -0.25 1.01
N HIS A 269 12.09 -0.13 1.49
CA HIS A 269 11.34 1.13 1.55
C HIS A 269 11.16 1.68 2.96
N ASN A 270 11.69 0.97 3.92
CA ASN A 270 11.60 1.32 5.33
C ASN A 270 12.81 2.15 5.77
N VAL A 271 12.56 2.99 6.74
CA VAL A 271 13.53 3.33 7.78
C VAL A 271 13.95 2.03 8.52
N GLY A 272 13.99 0.91 7.83
CA GLY A 272 14.28 -0.46 8.30
C GLY A 272 15.74 -0.74 8.58
N GLY A 273 16.56 0.32 8.63
CA GLY A 273 17.89 0.26 9.22
C GLY A 273 17.92 0.83 10.63
N LEU A 274 16.77 1.09 11.26
CA LEU A 274 16.75 1.51 12.68
C LEU A 274 17.26 0.36 13.55
N PRO A 275 18.04 0.67 14.60
CA PRO A 275 18.54 -0.31 15.55
C PRO A 275 17.41 -1.10 16.23
N GLU A 276 17.71 -2.35 16.63
CA GLU A 276 16.73 -3.25 17.26
C GLU A 276 16.16 -2.72 18.59
N ASP A 277 16.85 -1.77 19.24
CA ASP A 277 16.37 -1.11 20.45
C ASP A 277 15.33 -0.04 20.20
N LEU A 278 15.19 0.46 18.95
CA LEU A 278 14.11 1.31 18.50
C LEU A 278 13.02 0.46 17.84
N LYS A 279 12.28 -0.29 18.65
CA LYS A 279 11.15 -1.11 18.18
C LYS A 279 9.88 -0.28 18.14
N PHE A 280 9.38 -0.07 16.93
CA PHE A 280 8.09 0.56 16.69
C PHE A 280 7.13 -0.42 16.01
N ASP A 281 5.88 -0.38 16.40
CA ASP A 281 4.82 -0.98 15.61
C ASP A 281 4.54 -0.12 14.36
N LEU A 282 4.15 -0.74 13.24
CA LEU A 282 3.94 -0.03 11.99
C LEU A 282 2.51 0.46 11.83
N VAL A 283 2.38 1.68 11.30
CA VAL A 283 1.12 2.24 10.79
C VAL A 283 1.31 2.54 9.31
N GLU A 284 0.60 1.81 8.44
CA GLU A 284 0.73 1.89 6.98
C GLU A 284 -0.64 2.23 6.35
N PRO A 285 -1.05 3.50 6.36
CA PRO A 285 -2.41 3.88 5.95
C PRO A 285 -2.69 3.66 4.46
N LEU A 286 -1.66 3.63 3.61
CA LEU A 286 -1.79 3.56 2.15
C LEU A 286 -1.55 2.15 1.60
N TYR A 287 -1.36 1.15 2.47
CA TYR A 287 -0.92 -0.20 2.15
C TYR A 287 -1.67 -0.87 0.98
N TYR A 288 -2.96 -0.57 0.83
CA TYR A 288 -3.82 -1.15 -0.20
C TYR A 288 -4.19 -0.18 -1.32
N LEU A 289 -3.58 1.01 -1.40
CA LEU A 289 -3.86 1.98 -2.46
C LEU A 289 -2.90 1.86 -3.63
N PHE A 290 -3.42 2.00 -4.84
CA PHE A 290 -2.61 2.30 -6.02
C PHE A 290 -2.17 3.78 -6.03
N LYS A 291 -1.15 4.10 -6.82
CA LYS A 291 -0.54 5.45 -6.83
C LYS A 291 -1.48 6.57 -7.23
N ASP A 292 -2.39 6.30 -8.15
CA ASP A 292 -3.45 7.23 -8.57
C ASP A 292 -4.49 7.46 -7.46
N GLU A 293 -4.86 6.41 -6.72
CA GLU A 293 -5.74 6.50 -5.56
C GLU A 293 -5.09 7.31 -4.42
N VAL A 294 -3.77 7.14 -4.19
CA VAL A 294 -3.04 7.97 -3.23
C VAL A 294 -3.11 9.44 -3.60
N ARG A 295 -2.93 9.78 -4.89
CA ARG A 295 -3.06 11.16 -5.37
C ARG A 295 -4.47 11.70 -5.18
N ALA A 296 -5.49 10.89 -5.52
CA ALA A 296 -6.89 11.26 -5.33
C ALA A 296 -7.26 11.42 -3.85
N CYS A 297 -6.63 10.67 -2.95
CA CYS A 297 -6.81 10.80 -1.50
C CYS A 297 -6.19 12.10 -0.95
N GLY A 298 -5.16 12.65 -1.61
CA GLY A 298 -4.46 13.87 -1.22
C GLY A 298 -5.09 15.18 -1.75
N LEU A 299 -6.12 15.09 -2.58
CA LEU A 299 -6.90 16.23 -3.11
C LEU A 299 -8.13 16.50 -2.23
#